data_fb7f1fe1bcfedf9314afc9ba4a176aca
#
_entry.id   fb7f1fe1bcfedf9314afc9ba4a176aca
#
_cell.length_a   1.000
_cell.length_b   1.000
_cell.length_c   1.000
_cell.angle_alpha   90.00
_cell.angle_beta   90.00
_cell.angle_gamma   90.00
#
_symmetry.space_group_name_H-M   'P 1'
#
loop_
_entity.id
_entity.type
_entity.pdbx_description
1 polymer ?
#
loop_
_entity_poly.entity_id
_entity_poly.type
_entity_poly.pdbx_seq_one_letter_code
_entity_poly.pdbx_strand_id
1 'polypeptide(L)'
;YAIDDKEIIQGIPENRNAWHAGDGTNGRGNRKGLSIEICYSKSGGQRFIEAEKLAAKFIAYKLKEKDWGIDRVKKHQDFSGKYCPHRTLDMGWQRFLDMVQSVLNALKGADKMTDKNTPSSWAKEAWEWAKKEGITDGTNPQGNVTREQVVTMLHRYHKQVAKK
;
A
#
# COMPACT_ATOMS: atom_id res chain seq x y z
N TYR A 1 9.87 3.45 14.72
CA TYR A 1 9.25 2.12 14.69
C TYR A 1 10.29 1.03 14.88
N ALA A 2 9.94 -0.06 15.56
CA ALA A 2 10.71 -1.30 15.61
C ALA A 2 9.85 -2.41 15.00
N ILE A 3 10.45 -3.24 14.14
CA ILE A 3 9.75 -4.26 13.37
C ILE A 3 10.47 -5.59 13.52
N ASP A 4 9.77 -6.58 14.00
CA ASP A 4 10.26 -7.95 14.07
C ASP A 4 9.53 -8.86 13.04
N ASP A 5 9.64 -10.17 13.20
CA ASP A 5 9.03 -11.15 12.31
C ASP A 5 7.51 -11.30 12.51
N LYS A 6 6.89 -10.60 13.49
CA LYS A 6 5.49 -10.76 13.88
C LYS A 6 4.73 -9.44 14.01
N GLU A 7 5.38 -8.39 14.50
CA GLU A 7 4.71 -7.16 14.89
C GLU A 7 5.50 -5.90 14.54
N ILE A 8 4.78 -4.77 14.56
CA ILE A 8 5.30 -3.43 14.34
C ILE A 8 4.99 -2.60 15.58
N ILE A 9 6.00 -2.09 16.25
CA ILE A 9 5.85 -1.28 17.45
C ILE A 9 6.21 0.16 17.12
N GLN A 10 5.31 1.09 17.43
CA GLN A 10 5.59 2.52 17.39
C GLN A 10 6.10 2.99 18.75
N GLY A 11 7.39 3.27 18.86
CA GLY A 11 7.99 3.77 20.09
C GLY A 11 7.82 5.28 20.29
N ILE A 12 7.78 6.06 19.20
CA ILE A 12 7.68 7.52 19.23
C ILE A 12 6.60 7.95 18.22
N PRO A 13 5.66 8.85 18.62
CA PRO A 13 4.66 9.41 17.70
C PRO A 13 5.31 10.16 16.53
N GLU A 14 4.72 10.08 15.33
CA GLU A 14 5.29 10.67 14.10
C GLU A 14 5.40 12.20 14.14
N ASN A 15 4.64 12.87 14.99
CA ASN A 15 4.73 14.32 15.20
C ASN A 15 5.84 14.73 16.18
N ARG A 16 6.69 13.80 16.62
CA ARG A 16 7.84 14.05 17.50
C ARG A 16 9.13 13.70 16.77
N ASN A 17 10.16 14.55 16.97
CA ASN A 17 11.50 14.24 16.49
C ASN A 17 12.16 13.18 17.37
N ALA A 18 13.02 12.37 16.75
CA ALA A 18 13.84 11.38 17.42
C ALA A 18 15.30 11.52 16.99
N TRP A 19 16.21 11.10 17.85
CA TRP A 19 17.65 11.05 17.55
C TRP A 19 17.99 9.68 16.99
N HIS A 20 18.05 9.54 15.67
CA HIS A 20 18.19 8.21 15.03
C HIS A 20 19.10 8.18 13.80
N ALA A 21 19.31 9.32 13.13
CA ALA A 21 20.01 9.37 11.85
C ALA A 21 21.50 9.74 11.98
N GLY A 22 21.92 10.18 13.14
CA GLY A 22 23.32 10.58 13.39
C GLY A 22 23.76 11.84 12.65
N ASP A 23 22.84 12.64 12.11
CA ASP A 23 23.08 13.85 11.32
C ASP A 23 22.94 15.15 12.14
N GLY A 24 22.94 15.04 13.48
CA GLY A 24 22.96 16.17 14.41
C GLY A 24 21.59 16.77 14.69
N THR A 25 21.57 17.80 15.57
CA THR A 25 20.33 18.43 16.07
C THR A 25 19.44 18.99 14.97
N ASN A 26 20.03 19.53 13.91
CA ASN A 26 19.32 20.14 12.78
C ASN A 26 19.32 19.27 11.52
N GLY A 27 19.81 18.04 11.63
CA GLY A 27 19.89 17.10 10.51
C GLY A 27 18.51 16.71 9.96
N ARG A 28 18.43 16.52 8.65
CA ARG A 28 17.17 16.18 7.97
C ARG A 28 16.60 14.82 8.42
N GLY A 29 17.48 13.84 8.68
CA GLY A 29 17.07 12.53 9.17
C GLY A 29 16.38 12.65 10.53
N ASN A 30 17.08 13.27 11.52
CA ASN A 30 16.53 13.44 12.86
C ASN A 30 15.30 14.35 12.93
N ARG A 31 15.17 15.31 12.03
CA ARG A 31 14.09 16.33 12.08
C ARG A 31 12.88 15.97 11.19
N LYS A 32 13.06 15.22 10.13
CA LYS A 32 12.02 14.99 9.10
C LYS A 32 11.85 13.52 8.73
N GLY A 33 12.72 12.62 9.22
CA GLY A 33 12.68 11.21 8.90
C GLY A 33 11.82 10.41 9.87
N LEU A 34 11.11 9.40 9.35
CA LEU A 34 10.57 8.30 10.14
C LEU A 34 11.62 7.20 10.24
N SER A 35 12.02 6.86 11.46
CA SER A 35 13.00 5.79 11.69
C SER A 35 12.33 4.43 11.81
N ILE A 36 12.94 3.45 11.15
CA ILE A 36 12.50 2.06 11.16
C ILE A 36 13.69 1.18 11.52
N GLU A 37 13.60 0.50 12.67
CA GLU A 37 14.56 -0.48 13.14
C GLU A 37 14.09 -1.89 12.79
N ILE A 38 14.88 -2.64 12.02
CA ILE A 38 14.61 -4.03 11.65
C ILE A 38 15.32 -4.94 12.65
N CYS A 39 14.53 -5.70 13.41
CA CYS A 39 15.04 -6.61 14.43
C CYS A 39 15.86 -7.76 13.84
N TYR A 40 16.60 -8.46 14.70
CA TYR A 40 17.45 -9.63 14.36
C TYR A 40 18.57 -9.36 13.36
N SER A 41 18.96 -8.12 13.14
CA SER A 41 20.05 -7.78 12.23
C SER A 41 21.40 -8.41 12.62
N LYS A 42 21.65 -8.66 13.91
CA LYS A 42 22.85 -9.35 14.41
C LYS A 42 22.76 -10.86 14.26
N SER A 43 21.67 -11.48 14.70
CA SER A 43 21.48 -12.93 14.62
C SER A 43 21.19 -13.46 13.21
N GLY A 44 20.50 -12.67 12.41
CA GLY A 44 20.13 -13.05 11.04
C GLY A 44 19.11 -14.18 10.98
N GLY A 45 19.27 -15.05 9.98
CA GLY A 45 18.41 -16.21 9.79
C GLY A 45 16.99 -15.85 9.33
N GLN A 46 16.08 -16.83 9.41
CA GLN A 46 14.71 -16.68 8.91
C GLN A 46 13.94 -15.54 9.59
N ARG A 47 14.16 -15.33 10.90
CA ARG A 47 13.48 -14.25 11.62
C ARG A 47 13.86 -12.87 11.10
N PHE A 48 15.12 -12.64 10.73
CA PHE A 48 15.51 -11.39 10.09
C PHE A 48 14.86 -11.22 8.72
N ILE A 49 14.81 -12.28 7.93
CA ILE A 49 14.18 -12.25 6.59
C ILE A 49 12.70 -11.86 6.69
N GLU A 50 11.97 -12.43 7.63
CA GLU A 50 10.56 -12.10 7.84
C GLU A 50 10.37 -10.69 8.42
N ALA A 51 11.23 -10.25 9.35
CA ALA A 51 11.24 -8.88 9.86
C ALA A 51 11.51 -7.86 8.73
N GLU A 52 12.47 -8.15 7.85
CA GLU A 52 12.78 -7.30 6.70
C GLU A 52 11.63 -7.23 5.69
N LYS A 53 10.96 -8.35 5.41
CA LYS A 53 9.75 -8.39 4.57
C LYS A 53 8.61 -7.57 5.18
N LEU A 54 8.39 -7.69 6.49
CA LEU A 54 7.37 -6.91 7.19
C LEU A 54 7.70 -5.42 7.18
N ALA A 55 8.98 -5.07 7.36
CA ALA A 55 9.46 -3.69 7.23
C ALA A 55 9.24 -3.13 5.82
N ALA A 56 9.52 -3.90 4.77
CA ALA A 56 9.27 -3.49 3.40
C ALA A 56 7.78 -3.22 3.13
N LYS A 57 6.90 -4.08 3.65
CA LYS A 57 5.44 -3.87 3.58
C LYS A 57 5.03 -2.59 4.32
N PHE A 58 5.49 -2.41 5.55
CA PHE A 58 5.17 -1.22 6.35
C PHE A 58 5.64 0.08 5.68
N ILE A 59 6.87 0.09 5.15
CA ILE A 59 7.42 1.24 4.41
C ILE A 59 6.54 1.55 3.20
N ALA A 60 6.13 0.54 2.42
CA ALA A 60 5.25 0.74 1.27
C ALA A 60 3.90 1.35 1.66
N TYR A 61 3.30 0.92 2.78
CA TYR A 61 2.09 1.55 3.32
C TYR A 61 2.32 3.01 3.71
N LYS A 62 3.45 3.34 4.36
CA LYS A 62 3.79 4.71 4.72
C LYS A 62 4.06 5.59 3.50
N LEU A 63 4.71 5.05 2.48
CA LEU A 63 4.89 5.75 1.21
C LEU A 63 3.55 6.05 0.54
N LYS A 64 2.64 5.07 0.51
CA LYS A 64 1.30 5.26 -0.03
C LYS A 64 0.50 6.30 0.77
N GLU A 65 0.47 6.18 2.10
CA GLU A 65 -0.24 7.09 3.01
C GLU A 65 0.16 8.55 2.79
N LYS A 66 1.46 8.79 2.53
CA LYS A 66 2.03 10.13 2.37
C LYS A 66 2.17 10.58 0.92
N ASP A 67 1.71 9.78 -0.03
CA ASP A 67 1.91 9.97 -1.48
C ASP A 67 3.38 10.19 -1.86
N TRP A 68 4.26 9.37 -1.29
CA TRP A 68 5.70 9.42 -1.56
C TRP A 68 6.14 8.32 -2.53
N GLY A 69 7.22 8.61 -3.26
CA GLY A 69 7.92 7.63 -4.09
C GLY A 69 8.99 6.87 -3.32
N ILE A 70 9.56 5.86 -3.98
CA ILE A 70 10.65 5.02 -3.45
C ILE A 70 11.92 5.84 -3.14
N ASP A 71 12.11 6.98 -3.81
CA ASP A 71 13.20 7.91 -3.58
C ASP A 71 13.24 8.48 -2.15
N ARG A 72 12.13 8.37 -1.41
CA ARG A 72 12.04 8.76 0.00
C ARG A 72 12.57 7.71 0.98
N VAL A 73 12.78 6.48 0.52
CA VAL A 73 13.40 5.43 1.36
C VAL A 73 14.90 5.65 1.40
N LYS A 74 15.42 5.92 2.58
CA LYS A 74 16.82 6.21 2.83
C LYS A 74 17.38 5.24 3.86
N LYS A 75 18.66 4.97 3.79
CA LYS A 75 19.40 4.22 4.80
C LYS A 75 20.15 5.16 5.75
N HIS A 76 20.44 4.72 6.96
CA HIS A 76 21.19 5.48 7.94
C HIS A 76 22.53 6.00 7.36
N GLN A 77 23.16 5.19 6.52
CA GLN A 77 24.40 5.56 5.82
C GLN A 77 24.28 6.85 5.00
N ASP A 78 23.10 7.17 4.45
CA ASP A 78 22.88 8.37 3.65
C ASP A 78 22.92 9.67 4.49
N PHE A 79 22.80 9.56 5.82
CA PHE A 79 22.76 10.69 6.73
C PHE A 79 24.07 10.91 7.48
N SER A 80 24.71 9.84 7.96
CA SER A 80 25.89 9.92 8.83
C SER A 80 27.10 9.15 8.32
N GLY A 81 26.99 8.46 7.19
CA GLY A 81 28.04 7.59 6.67
C GLY A 81 28.16 6.23 7.40
N LYS A 82 27.46 6.03 8.52
CA LYS A 82 27.47 4.77 9.26
C LYS A 82 26.96 3.63 8.39
N TYR A 83 27.73 2.54 8.30
CA TYR A 83 27.31 1.34 7.56
C TYR A 83 26.10 0.67 8.25
N CYS A 84 24.92 1.18 7.94
CA CYS A 84 23.64 0.76 8.52
C CYS A 84 22.51 1.07 7.52
N PRO A 85 21.57 0.16 7.34
CA PRO A 85 21.36 -1.14 7.99
C PRO A 85 22.32 -2.23 7.45
N HIS A 86 23.29 -2.65 8.26
CA HIS A 86 24.41 -3.47 7.78
C HIS A 86 23.97 -4.76 7.07
N ARG A 87 23.07 -5.57 7.67
CA ARG A 87 22.64 -6.83 7.07
C ARG A 87 21.85 -6.64 5.78
N THR A 88 20.97 -5.65 5.72
CA THR A 88 20.24 -5.30 4.49
C THR A 88 21.21 -4.83 3.40
N LEU A 89 22.25 -4.09 3.78
CA LEU A 89 23.31 -3.66 2.85
C LEU A 89 24.12 -4.84 2.34
N ASP A 90 24.51 -5.78 3.22
CA ASP A 90 25.21 -7.03 2.85
C ASP A 90 24.41 -7.88 1.87
N MET A 91 23.09 -7.93 2.04
CA MET A 91 22.16 -8.64 1.17
C MET A 91 21.78 -7.88 -0.11
N GLY A 92 22.17 -6.62 -0.21
CA GLY A 92 21.88 -5.72 -1.34
C GLY A 92 20.76 -4.70 -1.07
N TRP A 93 21.14 -3.43 -1.02
CA TRP A 93 20.19 -2.33 -0.81
C TRP A 93 19.11 -2.26 -1.91
N GLN A 94 19.51 -2.44 -3.17
CA GLN A 94 18.56 -2.40 -4.28
C GLN A 94 17.51 -3.52 -4.17
N ARG A 95 17.89 -4.73 -3.77
CA ARG A 95 16.97 -5.83 -3.47
C ARG A 95 15.88 -5.41 -2.46
N PHE A 96 16.29 -4.69 -1.40
CA PHE A 96 15.34 -4.20 -0.41
C PHE A 96 14.39 -3.13 -1.00
N LEU A 97 14.92 -2.21 -1.76
CA LEU A 97 14.10 -1.21 -2.47
C LEU A 97 13.10 -1.87 -3.44
N ASP A 98 13.53 -2.91 -4.15
CA ASP A 98 12.66 -3.66 -5.08
C ASP A 98 11.51 -4.37 -4.35
N MET A 99 11.75 -4.90 -3.13
CA MET A 99 10.68 -5.43 -2.29
C MET A 99 9.67 -4.35 -1.90
N VAL A 100 10.15 -3.19 -1.45
CA VAL A 100 9.28 -2.06 -1.09
C VAL A 100 8.47 -1.60 -2.31
N GLN A 101 9.12 -1.44 -3.46
CA GLN A 101 8.49 -0.98 -4.69
C GLN A 101 7.42 -1.95 -5.19
N SER A 102 7.70 -3.25 -5.11
CA SER A 102 6.73 -4.30 -5.49
C SER A 102 5.44 -4.19 -4.67
N VAL A 103 5.56 -4.06 -3.35
CA VAL A 103 4.39 -3.87 -2.48
C VAL A 103 3.68 -2.53 -2.77
N LEU A 104 4.43 -1.44 -2.96
CA LEU A 104 3.86 -0.13 -3.28
C LEU A 104 3.06 -0.17 -4.59
N ASN A 105 3.57 -0.85 -5.60
CA ASN A 105 2.89 -1.03 -6.88
C ASN A 105 1.59 -1.84 -6.71
N ALA A 106 1.62 -2.91 -5.92
CA ALA A 106 0.44 -3.71 -5.61
C ALA A 106 -0.63 -2.88 -4.88
N LEU A 107 -0.24 -2.06 -3.90
CA LEU A 107 -1.13 -1.17 -3.16
C LEU A 107 -1.74 -0.09 -4.07
N LYS A 108 -0.96 0.50 -4.97
CA LYS A 108 -1.44 1.49 -5.95
C LYS A 108 -2.29 0.85 -7.06
N GLY A 109 -1.97 -0.38 -7.45
CA GLY A 109 -2.77 -1.17 -8.38
C GLY A 109 -4.14 -1.55 -7.81
N ALA A 110 -4.19 -1.91 -6.53
CA ALA A 110 -5.44 -2.19 -5.83
C ALA A 110 -6.36 -0.95 -5.79
N ASP A 111 -5.82 0.27 -5.61
CA ASP A 111 -6.62 1.50 -5.66
C ASP A 111 -7.19 1.78 -7.07
N LYS A 112 -6.42 1.47 -8.12
CA LYS A 112 -6.91 1.58 -9.52
C LYS A 112 -7.99 0.55 -9.82
N MET A 113 -7.96 -0.62 -9.16
CA MET A 113 -9.03 -1.63 -9.25
C MET A 113 -10.26 -1.27 -8.40
N THR A 114 -10.15 -0.30 -7.49
CA THR A 114 -11.24 0.18 -6.62
C THR A 114 -11.88 1.49 -7.09
N ASP A 115 -11.66 1.94 -8.32
CA ASP A 115 -12.60 2.87 -8.95
C ASP A 115 -13.89 2.12 -9.26
N LYS A 116 -14.67 1.92 -8.20
CA LYS A 116 -15.97 1.25 -8.24
C LYS A 116 -16.98 1.96 -9.15
N ASN A 117 -16.65 3.14 -9.64
CA ASN A 117 -17.51 3.93 -10.53
C ASN A 117 -17.23 3.68 -12.02
N THR A 118 -16.16 2.96 -12.35
CA THR A 118 -15.86 2.57 -13.73
C THR A 118 -16.10 1.07 -13.93
N PRO A 119 -16.94 0.65 -14.86
CA PRO A 119 -17.15 -0.77 -15.14
C PRO A 119 -15.88 -1.42 -15.69
N SER A 120 -15.66 -2.69 -15.34
CA SER A 120 -14.58 -3.50 -15.91
C SER A 120 -14.71 -3.55 -17.43
N SER A 121 -13.59 -3.65 -18.14
CA SER A 121 -13.58 -3.62 -19.61
C SER A 121 -14.52 -4.65 -20.24
N TRP A 122 -14.58 -5.85 -19.68
CA TRP A 122 -15.46 -6.93 -20.14
C TRP A 122 -16.96 -6.66 -19.89
N ALA A 123 -17.30 -5.81 -18.91
CA ALA A 123 -18.69 -5.51 -18.54
C ALA A 123 -19.17 -4.17 -19.10
N LYS A 124 -18.31 -3.39 -19.74
CA LYS A 124 -18.57 -2.00 -20.13
C LYS A 124 -19.82 -1.88 -21.02
N GLU A 125 -19.90 -2.68 -22.06
CA GLU A 125 -21.01 -2.67 -23.02
C GLU A 125 -22.35 -3.02 -22.33
N ALA A 126 -22.36 -4.10 -21.56
CA ALA A 126 -23.54 -4.53 -20.81
C ALA A 126 -23.99 -3.51 -19.77
N TRP A 127 -23.02 -2.84 -19.12
CA TRP A 127 -23.29 -1.81 -18.12
C TRP A 127 -23.92 -0.55 -18.76
N GLU A 128 -23.37 -0.07 -19.88
CA GLU A 128 -23.92 1.08 -20.59
C GLU A 128 -25.32 0.77 -21.16
N TRP A 129 -25.51 -0.43 -21.68
CA TRP A 129 -26.84 -0.89 -22.08
C TRP A 129 -27.82 -0.91 -20.92
N ALA A 130 -27.45 -1.48 -19.77
CA ALA A 130 -28.32 -1.54 -18.59
C ALA A 130 -28.68 -0.16 -18.02
N LYS A 131 -27.77 0.81 -18.09
CA LYS A 131 -28.05 2.22 -17.77
C LYS A 131 -29.10 2.81 -18.74
N LYS A 132 -28.86 2.65 -20.04
CA LYS A 132 -29.75 3.18 -21.09
C LYS A 132 -31.17 2.63 -20.95
N GLU A 133 -31.29 1.34 -20.64
CA GLU A 133 -32.57 0.68 -20.43
C GLU A 133 -33.17 0.89 -19.04
N GLY A 134 -32.53 1.67 -18.16
CA GLY A 134 -33.02 1.95 -16.80
C GLY A 134 -33.06 0.73 -15.86
N ILE A 135 -32.28 -0.30 -16.16
CA ILE A 135 -32.17 -1.52 -15.35
C ILE A 135 -31.34 -1.24 -14.10
N THR A 136 -30.28 -0.47 -14.24
CA THR A 136 -29.42 0.00 -13.15
C THR A 136 -29.43 1.52 -13.06
N ASP A 137 -29.08 2.07 -11.90
CA ASP A 137 -28.87 3.50 -11.68
C ASP A 137 -27.51 3.98 -12.25
N GLY A 138 -26.66 3.07 -12.71
CA GLY A 138 -25.34 3.39 -13.28
C GLY A 138 -24.26 3.66 -12.26
N THR A 139 -24.51 3.48 -10.97
CA THR A 139 -23.53 3.69 -9.90
C THR A 139 -22.85 2.40 -9.48
N ASN A 140 -21.61 2.51 -9.00
CA ASN A 140 -20.84 1.42 -8.35
C ASN A 140 -20.83 0.09 -9.12
N PRO A 141 -20.42 0.06 -10.42
CA PRO A 141 -20.48 -1.14 -11.28
C PRO A 141 -19.70 -2.34 -10.75
N GLN A 142 -18.71 -2.12 -9.88
CA GLN A 142 -17.90 -3.18 -9.26
C GLN A 142 -18.29 -3.44 -7.80
N GLY A 143 -19.41 -2.88 -7.33
CA GLY A 143 -19.93 -3.10 -6.00
C GLY A 143 -20.62 -4.46 -5.82
N ASN A 144 -20.73 -4.90 -4.57
CA ASN A 144 -21.55 -6.04 -4.23
C ASN A 144 -23.03 -5.70 -4.48
N VAL A 145 -23.80 -6.70 -4.93
CA VAL A 145 -25.23 -6.58 -5.15
C VAL A 145 -25.99 -7.45 -4.15
N THR A 146 -27.07 -6.93 -3.59
CA THR A 146 -27.96 -7.71 -2.73
C THR A 146 -28.94 -8.56 -3.58
N ARG A 147 -29.51 -9.61 -2.98
CA ARG A 147 -30.56 -10.41 -3.66
C ARG A 147 -31.76 -9.55 -4.08
N GLU A 148 -32.15 -8.57 -3.27
CA GLU A 148 -33.24 -7.65 -3.59
C GLU A 148 -32.92 -6.77 -4.80
N GLN A 149 -31.68 -6.26 -4.90
CA GLN A 149 -31.23 -5.50 -6.07
C GLN A 149 -31.25 -6.35 -7.34
N VAL A 150 -30.78 -7.60 -7.28
CA VAL A 150 -30.84 -8.53 -8.43
C VAL A 150 -32.28 -8.75 -8.89
N VAL A 151 -33.19 -9.05 -7.97
CA VAL A 151 -34.62 -9.27 -8.29
C VAL A 151 -35.24 -8.00 -8.86
N THR A 152 -34.89 -6.83 -8.33
CA THR A 152 -35.39 -5.54 -8.86
C THR A 152 -34.90 -5.28 -10.28
N MET A 153 -33.64 -5.56 -10.59
CA MET A 153 -33.07 -5.42 -11.93
C MET A 153 -33.74 -6.37 -12.92
N LEU A 154 -33.94 -7.63 -12.54
CA LEU A 154 -34.64 -8.62 -13.36
C LEU A 154 -36.11 -8.23 -13.61
N HIS A 155 -36.81 -7.70 -12.63
CA HIS A 155 -38.17 -7.22 -12.76
C HIS A 155 -38.27 -6.02 -13.72
N ARG A 156 -37.35 -5.07 -13.63
CA ARG A 156 -37.26 -3.94 -14.57
C ARG A 156 -37.04 -4.42 -16.00
N TYR A 157 -36.09 -5.34 -16.19
CA TYR A 157 -35.80 -5.95 -17.49
C TYR A 157 -37.05 -6.64 -18.06
N HIS A 158 -37.72 -7.49 -17.27
CA HIS A 158 -38.94 -8.20 -17.69
C HIS A 158 -40.04 -7.23 -18.14
N LYS A 159 -40.28 -6.15 -17.39
CA LYS A 159 -41.26 -5.12 -17.77
C LYS A 159 -40.96 -4.43 -19.10
N GLN A 160 -39.67 -4.30 -19.44
CA GLN A 160 -39.27 -3.64 -20.70
C GLN A 160 -39.38 -4.60 -21.89
N VAL A 161 -39.05 -5.87 -21.71
CA VAL A 161 -39.22 -6.91 -22.77
C VAL A 161 -40.69 -7.14 -23.05
N ALA A 162 -41.55 -7.15 -22.04
CA ALA A 162 -43.00 -7.32 -22.19
C ALA A 162 -43.71 -6.13 -22.85
N LYS A 163 -43.04 -4.99 -23.04
CA LYS A 163 -43.60 -3.81 -23.73
C LYS A 163 -43.18 -3.72 -25.20
N LYS A 164 -42.36 -4.63 -25.70
CA LYS A 164 -42.02 -4.81 -27.12
C LYS A 164 -42.83 -5.93 -27.72
#